data_27a0e4eef091b8a4035bfa1999c5817e
#
_entry.id   27a0e4eef091b8a4035bfa1999c5817e
#
_cell.length_a   1.000
_cell.length_b   1.000
_cell.length_c   1.000
_cell.angle_alpha   90.00
_cell.angle_beta   90.00
_cell.angle_gamma   90.00
#
_symmetry.space_group_name_H-M   'P 1'
#
loop_
_entity.id
_entity.type
_entity.pdbx_description
1 polymer ?
#
loop_
_entity_poly.entity_id
_entity_poly.type
_entity_poly.pdbx_seq_one_letter_code
_entity_poly.pdbx_strand_id
1 'polypeptide(L)'
;MRHAPPVPRRPRSVVPARSSARRAWPWVLVLLVGLAGGLGTPVVLDARAAAQYPVTAADLAAGRTALEQLAVKGRAPRTGYSREAFGQRWEDVDRNGCDTRNDILRRDLVDVELKPGTHDCVVLRGTLLDPYTGTTIPFERGERSSEVQIDHVVALADAWQKGAQGWTEEKRAAFANDPANLLAVDGTANQRKGAGDAATWLPPSSGYRCAYALRQTVVKAAYGLWVTAAEHTALTRAIDRCVVVD
;
A
#
# COMPACT_ATOMS: atom_id res chain seq x y z
N MET A 1 -46.18 -83.67 48.24
CA MET A 1 -45.11 -82.87 47.70
C MET A 1 -45.07 -83.03 46.19
N ARG A 2 -45.47 -81.99 45.46
CA ARG A 2 -45.53 -82.05 44.00
C ARG A 2 -44.41 -81.17 43.41
N HIS A 3 -43.45 -81.81 42.71
CA HIS A 3 -42.40 -81.05 42.00
C HIS A 3 -42.91 -80.44 40.72
N ALA A 4 -42.68 -79.14 40.53
CA ALA A 4 -42.93 -78.41 39.33
C ALA A 4 -41.75 -78.55 38.33
N PRO A 5 -42.03 -78.63 37.02
CA PRO A 5 -40.99 -78.84 35.99
C PRO A 5 -40.29 -77.52 35.68
N PRO A 6 -39.02 -77.60 35.19
CA PRO A 6 -38.22 -76.39 34.86
C PRO A 6 -38.67 -75.72 33.58
N VAL A 7 -38.65 -74.40 33.58
CA VAL A 7 -39.01 -73.49 32.46
C VAL A 7 -37.85 -73.44 31.48
N PRO A 8 -38.02 -73.58 30.17
CA PRO A 8 -36.94 -73.48 29.17
C PRO A 8 -36.51 -71.98 28.96
N ARG A 9 -35.19 -71.76 29.00
CA ARG A 9 -34.58 -70.46 28.69
C ARG A 9 -34.60 -70.22 27.18
N ARG A 10 -35.18 -69.05 26.79
CA ARG A 10 -35.12 -68.57 25.40
C ARG A 10 -33.70 -68.16 25.01
N PRO A 11 -33.22 -68.42 23.79
CA PRO A 11 -31.95 -67.94 23.33
C PRO A 11 -31.95 -66.43 23.12
N ARG A 12 -30.90 -65.73 23.57
CA ARG A 12 -30.63 -64.33 23.33
C ARG A 12 -30.30 -64.11 21.86
N SER A 13 -31.09 -63.32 21.15
CA SER A 13 -30.83 -62.87 19.80
C SER A 13 -29.65 -61.86 19.84
N VAL A 14 -28.55 -62.21 19.18
CA VAL A 14 -27.40 -61.35 18.93
C VAL A 14 -27.79 -60.38 17.81
N VAL A 15 -27.96 -59.11 18.12
CA VAL A 15 -28.16 -58.02 17.13
C VAL A 15 -26.78 -57.65 16.57
N PRO A 16 -26.55 -57.71 15.25
CA PRO A 16 -25.26 -57.31 14.68
C PRO A 16 -25.11 -55.78 14.77
N ALA A 17 -23.99 -55.34 15.30
CA ALA A 17 -23.63 -53.92 15.35
C ALA A 17 -23.46 -53.39 13.90
N ARG A 18 -24.37 -52.51 13.47
CA ARG A 18 -24.24 -51.80 12.20
C ARG A 18 -23.11 -50.77 12.35
N SER A 19 -22.01 -50.95 11.61
CA SER A 19 -20.91 -49.99 11.54
C SER A 19 -21.39 -48.66 10.94
N SER A 20 -21.27 -47.60 11.71
CA SER A 20 -21.63 -46.20 11.36
C SER A 20 -20.60 -45.51 10.47
N ALA A 21 -19.73 -46.24 9.77
CA ALA A 21 -18.62 -45.69 8.98
C ALA A 21 -19.03 -44.98 7.67
N ARG A 22 -20.32 -44.99 7.27
CA ARG A 22 -20.73 -44.44 5.96
C ARG A 22 -21.26 -42.98 5.97
N ARG A 23 -21.30 -42.31 7.11
CA ARG A 23 -21.87 -40.93 7.20
C ARG A 23 -20.87 -39.78 7.35
N ALA A 24 -19.59 -40.05 7.53
CA ALA A 24 -18.58 -39.01 7.74
C ALA A 24 -17.99 -38.40 6.44
N TRP A 25 -18.07 -39.10 5.32
CA TRP A 25 -17.42 -38.68 4.07
C TRP A 25 -17.95 -37.35 3.45
N PRO A 26 -19.26 -37.07 3.39
CA PRO A 26 -19.72 -35.83 2.83
C PRO A 26 -19.27 -34.60 3.63
N TRP A 27 -19.12 -34.72 4.94
CA TRP A 27 -18.65 -33.61 5.80
C TRP A 27 -17.15 -33.34 5.67
N VAL A 28 -16.34 -34.37 5.42
CA VAL A 28 -14.90 -34.24 5.17
C VAL A 28 -14.67 -33.52 3.84
N LEU A 29 -15.45 -33.82 2.80
CA LEU A 29 -15.39 -33.13 1.50
C LEU A 29 -15.82 -31.67 1.62
N VAL A 30 -16.85 -31.35 2.37
CA VAL A 30 -17.30 -29.95 2.61
C VAL A 30 -16.23 -29.18 3.41
N LEU A 31 -15.59 -29.79 4.39
CA LEU A 31 -14.50 -29.17 5.15
C LEU A 31 -13.25 -28.93 4.27
N LEU A 32 -12.88 -29.86 3.40
CA LEU A 32 -11.73 -29.71 2.50
C LEU A 32 -11.98 -28.64 1.42
N VAL A 33 -13.19 -28.55 0.88
CA VAL A 33 -13.58 -27.50 -0.07
C VAL A 33 -13.65 -26.14 0.63
N GLY A 34 -14.15 -26.08 1.86
CA GLY A 34 -14.18 -24.87 2.67
C GLY A 34 -12.78 -24.36 3.04
N LEU A 35 -11.85 -25.26 3.39
CA LEU A 35 -10.44 -24.93 3.67
C LEU A 35 -9.69 -24.48 2.40
N ALA A 36 -9.90 -25.14 1.26
CA ALA A 36 -9.28 -24.76 -0.01
C ALA A 36 -9.82 -23.42 -0.52
N GLY A 37 -11.14 -23.17 -0.39
CA GLY A 37 -11.75 -21.88 -0.72
C GLY A 37 -11.33 -20.75 0.23
N GLY A 38 -11.18 -21.03 1.53
CA GLY A 38 -10.82 -20.03 2.54
C GLY A 38 -9.36 -19.60 2.48
N LEU A 39 -8.45 -20.46 2.06
CA LEU A 39 -7.02 -20.15 1.95
C LEU A 39 -6.63 -19.56 0.58
N GLY A 40 -7.39 -19.83 -0.47
CA GLY A 40 -7.10 -19.32 -1.81
C GLY A 40 -7.64 -17.92 -2.09
N THR A 41 -8.75 -17.52 -1.44
CA THR A 41 -9.41 -16.24 -1.71
C THR A 41 -8.54 -14.99 -1.39
N PRO A 42 -7.84 -14.88 -0.24
CA PRO A 42 -7.03 -13.70 0.04
C PRO A 42 -5.85 -13.57 -0.93
N VAL A 43 -5.20 -14.65 -1.32
CA VAL A 43 -4.07 -14.63 -2.26
C VAL A 43 -4.51 -14.17 -3.66
N VAL A 44 -5.68 -14.60 -4.13
CA VAL A 44 -6.23 -14.17 -5.44
C VAL A 44 -6.66 -12.71 -5.41
N LEU A 45 -7.23 -12.24 -4.30
CA LEU A 45 -7.62 -10.83 -4.13
C LEU A 45 -6.40 -9.91 -4.08
N ASP A 46 -5.35 -10.29 -3.35
CA ASP A 46 -4.10 -9.55 -3.29
C ASP A 46 -3.38 -9.50 -4.65
N ALA A 47 -3.38 -10.60 -5.40
CA ALA A 47 -2.81 -10.63 -6.74
C ALA A 47 -3.58 -9.73 -7.73
N ARG A 48 -4.91 -9.71 -7.68
CA ARG A 48 -5.73 -8.79 -8.48
C ARG A 48 -5.52 -7.32 -8.11
N ALA A 49 -5.41 -7.02 -6.83
CA ALA A 49 -5.12 -5.68 -6.34
C ALA A 49 -3.71 -5.22 -6.77
N ALA A 50 -2.71 -6.13 -6.74
CA ALA A 50 -1.36 -5.84 -7.20
C ALA A 50 -1.28 -5.60 -8.71
N ALA A 51 -2.12 -6.27 -9.52
CA ALA A 51 -2.17 -6.08 -10.97
C ALA A 51 -2.61 -4.65 -11.40
N GLN A 52 -3.25 -3.88 -10.51
CA GLN A 52 -3.59 -2.47 -10.77
C GLN A 52 -2.35 -1.56 -10.73
N TYR A 53 -1.28 -2.00 -10.09
CA TYR A 53 -0.03 -1.26 -9.94
C TYR A 53 1.14 -2.15 -10.39
N PRO A 54 1.26 -2.35 -11.73
CA PRO A 54 2.23 -3.29 -12.28
C PRO A 54 3.65 -2.87 -11.89
N VAL A 55 4.43 -3.84 -11.45
CA VAL A 55 5.85 -3.70 -11.15
C VAL A 55 6.61 -4.59 -12.11
N THR A 56 7.52 -4.01 -12.88
CA THR A 56 8.36 -4.79 -13.79
C THR A 56 9.53 -5.45 -13.04
N ALA A 57 10.15 -6.46 -13.66
CA ALA A 57 11.37 -7.07 -13.14
C ALA A 57 12.50 -6.03 -12.97
N ALA A 58 12.56 -5.05 -13.88
CA ALA A 58 13.53 -3.96 -13.82
C ALA A 58 13.27 -3.02 -12.62
N ASP A 59 12.02 -2.63 -12.37
CA ASP A 59 11.66 -1.80 -11.21
C ASP A 59 11.99 -2.50 -9.90
N LEU A 60 11.69 -3.79 -9.81
CA LEU A 60 12.00 -4.60 -8.62
C LEU A 60 13.51 -4.70 -8.39
N ALA A 61 14.29 -4.94 -9.45
CA ALA A 61 15.75 -4.99 -9.36
C ALA A 61 16.33 -3.64 -8.94
N ALA A 62 15.89 -2.54 -9.56
CA ALA A 62 16.31 -1.19 -9.22
C ALA A 62 15.97 -0.84 -7.75
N GLY A 63 14.76 -1.18 -7.30
CA GLY A 63 14.35 -0.94 -5.91
C GLY A 63 15.16 -1.74 -4.90
N ARG A 64 15.50 -3.00 -5.19
CA ARG A 64 16.38 -3.83 -4.33
C ARG A 64 17.78 -3.25 -4.24
N THR A 65 18.38 -2.89 -5.38
CA THR A 65 19.68 -2.25 -5.41
C THR A 65 19.68 -0.93 -4.63
N ALA A 66 18.64 -0.12 -4.80
CA ALA A 66 18.49 1.11 -4.05
C ALA A 66 18.37 0.86 -2.53
N LEU A 67 17.62 -0.17 -2.12
CA LEU A 67 17.45 -0.55 -0.70
C LEU A 67 18.80 -0.95 -0.07
N GLU A 68 19.63 -1.72 -0.77
CA GLU A 68 20.95 -2.14 -0.32
C GLU A 68 21.91 -0.96 -0.13
N GLN A 69 21.72 0.12 -0.88
CA GLN A 69 22.54 1.34 -0.80
C GLN A 69 22.11 2.27 0.35
N LEU A 70 20.92 2.09 0.92
CA LEU A 70 20.46 2.95 2.00
C LEU A 70 21.23 2.73 3.30
N ALA A 71 21.86 3.80 3.79
CA ALA A 71 22.47 3.78 5.11
C ALA A 71 21.41 3.57 6.19
N VAL A 72 21.70 2.72 7.18
CA VAL A 72 20.82 2.49 8.34
C VAL A 72 21.34 3.30 9.52
N LYS A 73 20.55 4.30 9.97
CA LYS A 73 20.88 5.21 11.08
C LYS A 73 19.63 5.53 11.90
N GLY A 74 19.81 6.03 13.13
CA GLY A 74 18.73 6.59 13.93
C GLY A 74 18.16 7.87 13.33
N ARG A 75 16.94 8.28 13.77
CA ARG A 75 16.38 9.58 13.41
C ARG A 75 17.17 10.71 14.04
N ALA A 76 17.50 11.72 13.26
CA ALA A 76 18.01 12.98 13.79
C ALA A 76 16.90 13.78 14.49
N PRO A 77 17.24 14.73 15.38
CA PRO A 77 16.27 15.63 15.98
C PRO A 77 15.44 16.37 14.93
N ARG A 78 14.19 16.68 15.28
CA ARG A 78 13.30 17.47 14.41
C ARG A 78 13.51 19.00 14.56
N THR A 79 14.43 19.42 15.38
CA THR A 79 14.74 20.83 15.63
C THR A 79 14.99 21.58 14.33
N GLY A 80 14.39 22.75 14.17
CA GLY A 80 14.52 23.60 12.99
C GLY A 80 13.68 23.14 11.78
N TYR A 81 12.91 22.08 11.89
CA TYR A 81 11.99 21.70 10.81
C TYR A 81 10.85 22.68 10.66
N SER A 82 10.68 23.19 9.46
CA SER A 82 9.45 23.80 8.98
C SER A 82 9.20 23.39 7.53
N ARG A 83 7.96 23.54 7.05
CA ARG A 83 7.68 23.25 5.63
C ARG A 83 8.30 24.29 4.72
N GLU A 84 8.41 25.50 5.18
CA GLU A 84 9.00 26.66 4.47
C GLU A 84 10.50 26.45 4.21
N ALA A 85 11.19 25.65 5.05
CA ALA A 85 12.58 25.27 4.82
C ALA A 85 12.79 24.44 3.54
N PHE A 86 11.70 23.94 2.93
CA PHE A 86 11.71 23.20 1.66
C PHE A 86 11.32 24.09 0.45
N GLY A 87 11.38 25.41 0.59
CA GLY A 87 11.13 26.34 -0.49
C GLY A 87 9.66 26.60 -0.81
N GLN A 88 9.43 27.14 -1.99
CA GLN A 88 8.10 27.45 -2.47
C GLN A 88 7.27 26.18 -2.71
N ARG A 89 6.03 26.18 -2.20
CA ARG A 89 5.08 25.10 -2.49
C ARG A 89 4.68 25.13 -3.97
N TRP A 90 4.72 23.97 -4.60
CA TRP A 90 4.26 23.77 -5.96
C TRP A 90 4.99 24.66 -6.98
N GLU A 91 6.29 24.86 -6.74
CA GLU A 91 7.14 25.57 -7.67
C GLU A 91 7.12 24.88 -9.05
N ASP A 92 7.06 25.66 -10.12
CA ASP A 92 7.20 25.18 -11.50
C ASP A 92 8.69 24.82 -11.75
N VAL A 93 9.06 23.59 -11.38
CA VAL A 93 10.47 23.16 -11.41
C VAL A 93 10.93 22.78 -12.81
N ASP A 94 10.04 22.37 -13.70
CA ASP A 94 10.34 22.00 -15.09
C ASP A 94 10.12 23.14 -16.08
N ARG A 95 9.61 24.28 -15.56
CA ARG A 95 9.37 25.53 -16.32
C ARG A 95 8.41 25.33 -17.50
N ASN A 96 7.43 24.47 -17.32
CA ASN A 96 6.39 24.23 -18.33
C ASN A 96 5.26 25.26 -18.27
N GLY A 97 5.29 26.19 -17.29
CA GLY A 97 4.29 27.23 -17.05
C GLY A 97 3.16 26.80 -16.12
N CYS A 98 3.18 25.56 -15.63
CA CYS A 98 2.20 25.04 -14.68
C CYS A 98 2.84 24.88 -13.29
N ASP A 99 2.05 25.03 -12.25
CA ASP A 99 2.53 24.65 -10.91
C ASP A 99 2.57 23.12 -10.75
N THR A 100 3.57 22.64 -10.00
CA THR A 100 3.79 21.19 -9.77
C THR A 100 2.52 20.47 -9.27
N ARG A 101 1.64 21.14 -8.48
CA ARG A 101 0.39 20.52 -8.04
C ARG A 101 -0.53 20.17 -9.22
N ASN A 102 -0.67 21.07 -10.19
CA ASN A 102 -1.47 20.84 -11.36
C ASN A 102 -0.85 19.76 -12.26
N ASP A 103 0.48 19.70 -12.37
CA ASP A 103 1.17 18.65 -13.13
C ASP A 103 0.89 17.28 -12.53
N ILE A 104 0.97 17.14 -11.19
CA ILE A 104 0.67 15.88 -10.51
C ILE A 104 -0.82 15.53 -10.65
N LEU A 105 -1.75 16.47 -10.50
CA LEU A 105 -3.16 16.21 -10.73
C LEU A 105 -3.42 15.74 -12.17
N ARG A 106 -2.80 16.39 -13.14
CA ARG A 106 -2.93 16.04 -14.55
C ARG A 106 -2.34 14.67 -14.89
N ARG A 107 -1.25 14.27 -14.21
CA ARG A 107 -0.61 12.96 -14.35
C ARG A 107 -1.44 11.83 -13.74
N ASP A 108 -2.02 12.07 -12.55
CA ASP A 108 -2.57 11.02 -11.69
C ASP A 108 -4.09 10.85 -11.81
N LEU A 109 -4.81 11.86 -12.35
CA LEU A 109 -6.25 11.77 -12.59
C LEU A 109 -6.54 11.24 -14.00
N VAL A 110 -7.66 10.55 -14.14
CA VAL A 110 -8.27 10.22 -15.42
C VAL A 110 -9.45 11.17 -15.71
N ASP A 111 -9.91 11.24 -16.96
CA ASP A 111 -11.02 12.10 -17.39
C ASP A 111 -10.84 13.57 -16.97
N VAL A 112 -9.65 14.10 -17.19
CA VAL A 112 -9.25 15.44 -16.73
C VAL A 112 -9.93 16.52 -17.56
N GLU A 113 -10.62 17.45 -16.87
CA GLU A 113 -11.12 18.71 -17.44
C GLU A 113 -10.18 19.87 -17.05
N LEU A 114 -9.65 20.57 -18.05
CA LEU A 114 -8.75 21.71 -17.87
C LEU A 114 -9.48 23.03 -18.01
N LYS A 115 -9.02 24.04 -17.27
CA LYS A 115 -9.59 25.38 -17.32
C LYS A 115 -9.18 26.08 -18.64
N PRO A 116 -10.12 26.55 -19.47
CA PRO A 116 -9.79 27.29 -20.67
C PRO A 116 -8.96 28.56 -20.36
N GLY A 117 -8.03 28.89 -21.26
CA GLY A 117 -7.22 30.10 -21.14
C GLY A 117 -6.11 30.04 -20.07
N THR A 118 -5.76 28.87 -19.59
CA THR A 118 -4.67 28.66 -18.59
C THR A 118 -3.50 27.86 -19.17
N HIS A 119 -3.31 27.87 -20.49
CA HIS A 119 -2.29 27.05 -21.17
C HIS A 119 -2.36 25.56 -20.80
N ASP A 120 -3.58 25.05 -20.61
CA ASP A 120 -3.87 23.67 -20.19
C ASP A 120 -3.23 23.25 -18.85
N CYS A 121 -2.92 24.23 -18.00
CA CYS A 121 -2.30 23.95 -16.69
C CYS A 121 -3.33 23.58 -15.63
N VAL A 122 -4.40 24.37 -15.50
CA VAL A 122 -5.27 24.28 -14.30
C VAL A 122 -6.30 23.16 -14.47
N VAL A 123 -6.17 22.10 -13.64
CA VAL A 123 -7.14 21.02 -13.55
C VAL A 123 -8.37 21.50 -12.79
N LEU A 124 -9.56 21.44 -13.43
CA LEU A 124 -10.85 21.75 -12.80
C LEU A 124 -11.50 20.50 -12.20
N ARG A 125 -11.53 19.41 -12.96
CA ARG A 125 -12.17 18.14 -12.57
C ARG A 125 -11.35 16.95 -13.08
N GLY A 126 -11.64 15.80 -12.54
CA GLY A 126 -11.08 14.52 -12.94
C GLY A 126 -11.47 13.44 -11.95
N THR A 127 -10.99 12.24 -12.18
CA THR A 127 -11.25 11.08 -11.32
C THR A 127 -9.93 10.50 -10.85
N LEU A 128 -9.74 10.41 -9.53
CA LEU A 128 -8.60 9.73 -8.94
C LEU A 128 -8.93 8.26 -8.70
N LEU A 129 -8.13 7.37 -9.26
CA LEU A 129 -8.05 5.97 -8.84
C LEU A 129 -7.04 5.91 -7.69
N ASP A 130 -7.51 6.14 -6.46
CA ASP A 130 -6.62 6.38 -5.33
C ASP A 130 -5.75 5.18 -4.98
N PRO A 131 -4.42 5.28 -5.08
CA PRO A 131 -3.52 4.17 -4.77
C PRO A 131 -3.47 3.83 -3.28
N TYR A 132 -3.76 4.78 -2.39
CA TYR A 132 -3.66 4.53 -0.96
C TYR A 132 -4.82 3.72 -0.41
N THR A 133 -6.03 3.97 -0.86
CA THR A 133 -7.24 3.28 -0.38
C THR A 133 -7.77 2.25 -1.36
N GLY A 134 -7.40 2.34 -2.65
CA GLY A 134 -7.97 1.53 -3.73
C GLY A 134 -9.37 1.98 -4.14
N THR A 135 -9.82 3.17 -3.70
CA THR A 135 -11.14 3.72 -4.03
C THR A 135 -11.06 4.71 -5.19
N THR A 136 -12.20 4.97 -5.81
CA THR A 136 -12.33 5.99 -6.85
C THR A 136 -12.90 7.27 -6.24
N ILE A 137 -12.21 8.40 -6.44
CA ILE A 137 -12.55 9.69 -5.84
C ILE A 137 -12.72 10.73 -6.95
N PRO A 138 -13.90 11.36 -7.10
CA PRO A 138 -14.07 12.48 -8.00
C PRO A 138 -13.32 13.69 -7.45
N PHE A 139 -12.50 14.29 -8.29
CA PHE A 139 -11.83 15.56 -7.98
C PHE A 139 -12.62 16.71 -8.58
N GLU A 140 -12.89 17.73 -7.78
CA GLU A 140 -13.43 19.01 -8.21
C GLU A 140 -12.68 20.15 -7.52
N ARG A 141 -12.16 21.08 -8.33
CA ARG A 141 -11.46 22.26 -7.82
C ARG A 141 -12.44 23.19 -7.12
N GLY A 142 -12.16 23.58 -5.90
CA GLY A 142 -13.02 24.42 -5.07
C GLY A 142 -13.06 23.92 -3.64
N GLU A 143 -14.21 23.94 -3.00
CA GLU A 143 -14.40 23.54 -1.59
C GLU A 143 -13.98 22.10 -1.31
N ARG A 144 -14.17 21.22 -2.29
CA ARG A 144 -13.84 19.79 -2.18
C ARG A 144 -12.41 19.44 -2.61
N SER A 145 -11.60 20.41 -2.99
CA SER A 145 -10.21 20.16 -3.45
C SER A 145 -9.34 19.40 -2.43
N SER A 146 -9.70 19.47 -1.15
CA SER A 146 -8.98 18.79 -0.07
C SER A 146 -9.24 17.29 0.01
N GLU A 147 -10.26 16.77 -0.67
CA GLU A 147 -10.52 15.33 -0.75
C GLU A 147 -9.43 14.61 -1.52
N VAL A 148 -8.81 15.28 -2.51
CA VAL A 148 -7.62 14.81 -3.20
C VAL A 148 -6.45 15.73 -2.86
N GLN A 149 -5.44 15.17 -2.20
CA GLN A 149 -4.22 15.89 -1.82
C GLN A 149 -3.02 15.36 -2.60
N ILE A 150 -2.01 16.21 -2.78
CA ILE A 150 -0.71 15.75 -3.27
C ILE A 150 0.16 15.45 -2.05
N ASP A 151 0.49 14.18 -1.90
CA ASP A 151 1.39 13.68 -0.84
C ASP A 151 2.83 13.68 -1.30
N HIS A 152 3.74 13.91 -0.36
CA HIS A 152 5.14 13.55 -0.49
C HIS A 152 5.31 12.10 -0.02
N VAL A 153 5.53 11.16 -0.96
CA VAL A 153 5.67 9.72 -0.66
C VAL A 153 6.71 9.50 0.44
N VAL A 154 7.84 10.21 0.36
CA VAL A 154 8.75 10.42 1.49
C VAL A 154 8.43 11.78 2.11
N ALA A 155 7.77 11.78 3.26
CA ALA A 155 7.30 13.00 3.91
C ALA A 155 8.45 13.97 4.22
N LEU A 156 8.22 15.29 4.05
CA LEU A 156 9.24 16.31 4.28
C LEU A 156 9.83 16.24 5.70
N ALA A 157 8.99 16.01 6.72
CA ALA A 157 9.45 15.88 8.10
C ALA A 157 10.23 14.57 8.35
N ASP A 158 9.92 13.50 7.63
CA ASP A 158 10.70 12.26 7.67
C ASP A 158 12.06 12.46 7.02
N ALA A 159 12.09 13.09 5.83
CA ALA A 159 13.32 13.45 5.13
C ALA A 159 14.21 14.37 5.98
N TRP A 160 13.63 15.37 6.67
CA TRP A 160 14.37 16.24 7.58
C TRP A 160 15.16 15.43 8.62
N GLN A 161 14.50 14.49 9.29
CA GLN A 161 15.11 13.64 10.32
C GLN A 161 16.04 12.56 9.75
N LYS A 162 16.12 12.43 8.42
CA LYS A 162 16.91 11.42 7.74
C LYS A 162 17.89 11.99 6.71
N GLY A 163 18.29 13.25 6.90
CA GLY A 163 19.39 13.86 6.13
C GLY A 163 19.10 15.22 5.54
N ALA A 164 17.84 15.57 5.25
CA ALA A 164 17.51 16.81 4.54
C ALA A 164 17.82 18.09 5.34
N GLN A 165 17.97 18.02 6.65
CA GLN A 165 18.43 19.15 7.46
C GLN A 165 19.85 19.64 7.08
N GLY A 166 20.68 18.76 6.54
CA GLY A 166 22.03 19.09 6.08
C GLY A 166 22.12 19.48 4.60
N TRP A 167 20.98 19.54 3.88
CA TRP A 167 20.99 19.93 2.47
C TRP A 167 21.01 21.46 2.28
N THR A 168 21.35 21.91 1.09
CA THR A 168 21.12 23.28 0.65
C THR A 168 19.61 23.53 0.48
N GLU A 169 19.23 24.79 0.43
CA GLU A 169 17.82 25.20 0.20
C GLU A 169 17.32 24.71 -1.16
N GLU A 170 18.13 24.83 -2.19
CA GLU A 170 17.82 24.38 -3.56
C GLU A 170 17.57 22.86 -3.60
N LYS A 171 18.38 22.06 -2.89
CA LYS A 171 18.16 20.61 -2.83
C LYS A 171 16.88 20.26 -2.09
N ARG A 172 16.53 20.99 -1.02
CA ARG A 172 15.27 20.80 -0.33
C ARG A 172 14.07 21.19 -1.19
N ALA A 173 14.16 22.31 -1.93
CA ALA A 173 13.12 22.75 -2.86
C ALA A 173 12.92 21.74 -4.00
N ALA A 174 14.01 21.25 -4.59
CA ALA A 174 13.97 20.21 -5.60
C ALA A 174 13.29 18.94 -5.08
N PHE A 175 13.63 18.47 -3.89
CA PHE A 175 13.00 17.30 -3.26
C PHE A 175 11.48 17.49 -3.02
N ALA A 176 11.08 18.68 -2.58
CA ALA A 176 9.69 18.99 -2.26
C ALA A 176 8.79 19.09 -3.51
N ASN A 177 9.38 19.41 -4.65
CA ASN A 177 8.66 19.56 -5.91
C ASN A 177 9.01 18.45 -6.93
N ASP A 178 9.75 17.41 -6.52
CA ASP A 178 10.09 16.28 -7.39
C ASP A 178 8.84 15.41 -7.69
N PRO A 179 8.43 15.31 -8.96
CA PRO A 179 7.32 14.43 -9.35
C PRO A 179 7.50 12.97 -8.93
N ALA A 180 8.75 12.48 -8.80
CA ALA A 180 9.04 11.14 -8.29
C ALA A 180 8.62 10.97 -6.83
N ASN A 181 8.65 12.05 -6.02
CA ASN A 181 8.24 12.05 -4.63
C ASN A 181 6.77 12.46 -4.42
N LEU A 182 6.08 12.93 -5.44
CA LEU A 182 4.73 13.49 -5.35
C LEU A 182 3.67 12.55 -5.93
N LEU A 183 2.51 12.42 -5.24
CA LEU A 183 1.42 11.53 -5.63
C LEU A 183 0.07 12.13 -5.23
N ALA A 184 -0.90 12.12 -6.15
CA ALA A 184 -2.29 12.44 -5.82
C ALA A 184 -2.92 11.27 -5.06
N VAL A 185 -3.55 11.56 -3.91
CA VAL A 185 -4.05 10.54 -2.99
C VAL A 185 -5.28 11.02 -2.23
N ASP A 186 -6.02 10.10 -1.60
CA ASP A 186 -7.07 10.39 -0.62
C ASP A 186 -6.56 11.28 0.51
N GLY A 187 -7.25 12.39 0.73
CA GLY A 187 -6.86 13.40 1.72
C GLY A 187 -6.86 12.85 3.16
N THR A 188 -7.78 11.94 3.48
CA THR A 188 -7.89 11.33 4.80
C THR A 188 -6.75 10.34 5.04
N ALA A 189 -6.42 9.52 4.04
CA ALA A 189 -5.30 8.59 4.12
C ALA A 189 -3.98 9.35 4.24
N ASN A 190 -3.81 10.44 3.50
CA ASN A 190 -2.64 11.32 3.60
C ASN A 190 -2.49 11.94 4.99
N GLN A 191 -3.57 12.43 5.57
CA GLN A 191 -3.55 12.97 6.93
C GLN A 191 -3.17 11.90 7.97
N ARG A 192 -3.65 10.66 7.81
CA ARG A 192 -3.28 9.52 8.68
C ARG A 192 -1.81 9.12 8.52
N LYS A 193 -1.28 9.20 7.29
CA LYS A 193 0.15 8.97 7.03
C LYS A 193 1.01 10.02 7.75
N GLY A 194 0.65 11.29 7.64
CA GLY A 194 1.39 12.39 8.25
C GLY A 194 2.87 12.37 7.90
N ALA A 195 3.72 12.30 8.91
CA ALA A 195 5.18 12.17 8.76
C ALA A 195 5.67 10.72 8.85
N GLY A 196 4.77 9.73 8.69
CA GLY A 196 5.08 8.31 8.79
C GLY A 196 6.03 7.84 7.69
N ASP A 197 6.96 6.97 8.09
CA ASP A 197 7.76 6.13 7.18
C ASP A 197 7.14 4.73 7.03
N ALA A 198 7.76 3.86 6.24
CA ALA A 198 7.24 2.52 5.98
C ALA A 198 7.13 1.62 7.23
N ALA A 199 7.82 1.94 8.33
CA ALA A 199 7.69 1.21 9.58
C ALA A 199 6.44 1.60 10.37
N THR A 200 5.94 2.82 10.16
CA THR A 200 4.83 3.39 10.95
C THR A 200 3.54 3.48 10.16
N TRP A 201 3.64 3.54 8.84
CA TRP A 201 2.49 3.60 7.95
C TRP A 201 2.78 2.96 6.58
N LEU A 202 1.84 2.18 6.12
CA LEU A 202 1.76 1.67 4.74
C LEU A 202 0.34 1.92 4.21
N PRO A 203 0.17 2.06 2.88
CA PRO A 203 -1.14 2.19 2.27
C PRO A 203 -2.12 1.11 2.76
N PRO A 204 -3.37 1.47 3.12
CA PRO A 204 -4.43 0.49 3.39
C PRO A 204 -4.61 -0.51 2.25
N SER A 205 -4.59 -0.03 1.00
CA SER A 205 -4.60 -0.87 -0.20
C SER A 205 -3.36 -1.76 -0.27
N SER A 206 -3.52 -3.06 -0.03
CA SER A 206 -2.41 -4.02 -0.05
C SER A 206 -1.74 -4.11 -1.42
N GLY A 207 -2.52 -3.95 -2.50
CA GLY A 207 -2.02 -4.00 -3.87
C GLY A 207 -1.00 -2.92 -4.22
N TYR A 208 -1.07 -1.75 -3.57
CA TYR A 208 -0.14 -0.66 -3.84
C TYR A 208 1.13 -0.71 -2.97
N ARG A 209 1.17 -1.51 -1.92
CA ARG A 209 2.29 -1.50 -0.95
C ARG A 209 3.65 -1.81 -1.56
N CYS A 210 3.70 -2.70 -2.55
CA CYS A 210 4.93 -2.98 -3.28
C CYS A 210 5.43 -1.73 -4.02
N ALA A 211 4.63 -1.16 -4.91
CA ALA A 211 4.98 0.04 -5.67
C ALA A 211 5.33 1.22 -4.75
N TYR A 212 4.60 1.38 -3.65
CA TYR A 212 4.89 2.39 -2.63
C TYR A 212 6.27 2.21 -1.99
N ALA A 213 6.62 0.97 -1.58
CA ALA A 213 7.90 0.67 -0.96
C ALA A 213 9.07 0.88 -1.94
N LEU A 214 8.92 0.42 -3.18
CA LEU A 214 9.91 0.66 -4.24
C LEU A 214 10.13 2.16 -4.46
N ARG A 215 9.04 2.92 -4.58
CA ARG A 215 9.10 4.37 -4.78
C ARG A 215 9.78 5.08 -3.62
N GLN A 216 9.42 4.77 -2.36
CA GLN A 216 10.11 5.32 -1.19
C GLN A 216 11.61 5.02 -1.21
N THR A 217 11.98 3.79 -1.53
CA THR A 217 13.37 3.33 -1.55
C THR A 217 14.17 4.07 -2.61
N VAL A 218 13.64 4.16 -3.83
CA VAL A 218 14.31 4.84 -4.95
C VAL A 218 14.47 6.34 -4.67
N VAL A 219 13.42 7.00 -4.18
CA VAL A 219 13.48 8.43 -3.82
C VAL A 219 14.50 8.66 -2.71
N LYS A 220 14.52 7.83 -1.67
CA LYS A 220 15.50 7.99 -0.58
C LYS A 220 16.92 7.78 -1.06
N ALA A 221 17.16 6.81 -1.91
CA ALA A 221 18.49 6.56 -2.48
C ALA A 221 18.95 7.73 -3.38
N ALA A 222 18.08 8.21 -4.27
CA ALA A 222 18.39 9.33 -5.17
C ALA A 222 18.79 10.61 -4.43
N TYR A 223 18.17 10.85 -3.26
CA TYR A 223 18.47 12.03 -2.47
C TYR A 223 19.53 11.83 -1.38
N GLY A 224 20.03 10.60 -1.20
CA GLY A 224 21.02 10.27 -0.17
C GLY A 224 20.46 10.34 1.25
N LEU A 225 19.17 10.04 1.40
CA LEU A 225 18.52 9.89 2.70
C LEU A 225 18.89 8.52 3.31
N TRP A 226 18.84 8.43 4.63
CA TRP A 226 18.96 7.14 5.31
C TRP A 226 17.63 6.62 5.81
N VAL A 227 17.61 5.39 6.30
CA VAL A 227 16.45 4.73 6.92
C VAL A 227 16.76 4.31 8.35
N THR A 228 15.74 4.14 9.17
CA THR A 228 15.90 3.45 10.45
C THR A 228 15.93 1.93 10.25
N ALA A 229 16.45 1.16 11.20
CA ALA A 229 16.44 -0.30 11.13
C ALA A 229 15.02 -0.88 10.99
N ALA A 230 14.03 -0.28 11.70
CA ALA A 230 12.63 -0.68 11.59
C ALA A 230 12.07 -0.39 10.19
N GLU A 231 12.40 0.78 9.63
CA GLU A 231 11.96 1.15 8.27
C GLU A 231 12.61 0.27 7.21
N HIS A 232 13.91 0.01 7.31
CA HIS A 232 14.60 -0.92 6.42
C HIS A 232 13.91 -2.28 6.40
N THR A 233 13.62 -2.83 7.57
CA THR A 233 12.91 -4.11 7.69
C THR A 233 11.51 -4.06 7.07
N ALA A 234 10.77 -2.95 7.24
CA ALA A 234 9.44 -2.80 6.68
C ALA A 234 9.47 -2.69 5.13
N LEU A 235 10.42 -1.92 4.59
CA LEU A 235 10.64 -1.82 3.14
C LEU A 235 11.03 -3.18 2.55
N THR A 236 11.98 -3.89 3.16
CA THR A 236 12.37 -5.24 2.74
C THR A 236 11.16 -6.17 2.66
N ARG A 237 10.34 -6.23 3.72
CA ARG A 237 9.14 -7.08 3.75
C ARG A 237 8.10 -6.72 2.69
N ALA A 238 7.96 -5.43 2.37
CA ALA A 238 7.03 -4.99 1.34
C ALA A 238 7.55 -5.34 -0.07
N ILE A 239 8.85 -5.15 -0.31
CA ILE A 239 9.51 -5.46 -1.59
C ILE A 239 9.57 -6.97 -1.84
N ASP A 240 9.77 -7.79 -0.82
CA ASP A 240 9.78 -9.27 -0.95
C ASP A 240 8.41 -9.85 -1.32
N ARG A 241 7.33 -9.08 -1.14
CA ARG A 241 5.96 -9.46 -1.53
C ARG A 241 5.54 -8.93 -2.89
N CYS A 242 6.45 -8.30 -3.62
CA CYS A 242 6.15 -7.79 -4.95
C CYS A 242 5.83 -8.93 -5.92
N VAL A 243 4.76 -8.76 -6.67
CA VAL A 243 4.41 -9.62 -7.79
C VAL A 243 4.83 -8.88 -9.05
N VAL A 244 5.73 -9.49 -9.82
CA VAL A 244 6.17 -8.94 -11.11
C VAL A 244 5.12 -9.28 -12.16
N VAL A 245 4.77 -8.30 -12.96
CA VAL A 245 3.88 -8.46 -14.12
C VAL A 245 4.75 -8.19 -15.36
N ASP A 246 5.00 -9.23 -16.14
CA ASP A 246 5.74 -9.17 -17.41
C ASP A 246 4.85 -8.63 -18.54
#